data_b8d2f0461f040fadda3ecd32c109d75e
#
_entry.id   b8d2f0461f040fadda3ecd32c109d75e
#
_cell.length_a   1.000
_cell.length_b   1.000
_cell.length_c   1.000
_cell.angle_alpha   90.00
_cell.angle_beta   90.00
_cell.angle_gamma   90.00
#
_symmetry.space_group_name_H-M   'P 1'
#
loop_
_entity.id
_entity.type
_entity.pdbx_description
1 polymer ?
#
loop_
_entity_poly.entity_id
_entity_poly.type
_entity_poly.pdbx_seq_one_letter_code
_entity_poly.pdbx_strand_id
1 'polypeptide(L)'
;MKDFPLFTTENGVASLILKEIPYRSEAYIILRDTQSPEALLRECTDFCRACGAEKVYASGHPVVEGYPFHTAMLEMRGIPNIQEAWIQNLFPVTENTVARWREIYNKAFACVHNAATQEARDEKEILKGGAYFIHHRGELLGIGWLREDTIEAIAAVKPGAGKQVLHSLCSVCPGVPLRLEVASENHRAIALYEKIGFVTVKELSRWYRIEK
;
A
#
# COMPACT_ATOMS: atom_id res chain seq x y z
N MET A 1 9.53 6.01 9.31
CA MET A 1 10.36 4.90 8.76
C MET A 1 9.87 3.63 9.42
N LYS A 2 9.30 2.68 8.69
CA LYS A 2 8.92 1.39 9.28
C LYS A 2 10.22 0.61 9.50
N ASP A 3 10.50 0.24 10.74
CA ASP A 3 11.65 -0.61 11.07
C ASP A 3 11.38 -2.02 10.54
N PHE A 4 11.94 -2.32 9.37
CA PHE A 4 11.96 -3.68 8.86
C PHE A 4 13.13 -4.42 9.51
N PRO A 5 12.91 -5.66 10.01
CA PRO A 5 13.99 -6.43 10.60
C PRO A 5 15.11 -6.62 9.58
N LEU A 6 16.33 -6.36 10.03
CA LEU A 6 17.54 -6.61 9.25
C LEU A 6 17.94 -8.08 9.39
N PHE A 7 18.20 -8.71 8.28
CA PHE A 7 18.77 -10.03 8.18
C PHE A 7 20.21 -9.88 7.69
N THR A 8 21.17 -10.31 8.51
CA THR A 8 22.59 -10.16 8.23
C THR A 8 23.24 -11.53 8.17
N THR A 9 24.00 -11.77 7.12
CA THR A 9 24.80 -12.98 6.90
C THR A 9 26.21 -12.60 6.49
N GLU A 10 27.08 -13.57 6.26
CA GLU A 10 28.41 -13.35 5.70
C GLU A 10 28.35 -12.77 4.25
N ASN A 11 27.22 -12.97 3.56
CA ASN A 11 27.00 -12.52 2.19
C ASN A 11 26.43 -11.09 2.09
N GLY A 12 26.00 -10.49 3.20
CA GLY A 12 25.52 -9.11 3.21
C GLY A 12 24.32 -8.86 4.14
N VAL A 13 23.60 -7.78 3.85
CA VAL A 13 22.47 -7.29 4.66
C VAL A 13 21.23 -7.14 3.79
N ALA A 14 20.11 -7.68 4.28
CA ALA A 14 18.79 -7.51 3.66
C ALA A 14 17.75 -7.10 4.70
N SER A 15 16.67 -6.45 4.28
CA SER A 15 15.46 -6.29 5.09
C SER A 15 14.45 -7.35 4.68
N LEU A 16 13.86 -8.06 5.65
CA LEU A 16 12.85 -9.07 5.42
C LEU A 16 11.50 -8.60 5.95
N ILE A 17 10.47 -8.65 5.11
CA ILE A 17 9.10 -8.35 5.50
C ILE A 17 8.33 -9.67 5.50
N LEU A 18 8.10 -10.22 6.70
CA LEU A 18 7.46 -11.52 6.92
C LEU A 18 6.01 -11.38 7.40
N LYS A 19 5.57 -10.15 7.67
CA LYS A 19 4.26 -9.82 8.23
C LYS A 19 3.12 -10.40 7.38
N GLU A 20 3.30 -10.50 6.06
CA GLU A 20 2.25 -10.94 5.13
C GLU A 20 2.15 -12.47 5.00
N ILE A 21 3.06 -13.24 5.58
CA ILE A 21 3.03 -14.71 5.50
C ILE A 21 1.71 -15.29 6.02
N PRO A 22 1.22 -14.94 7.24
CA PRO A 22 0.00 -15.53 7.78
C PRO A 22 -1.29 -15.12 7.03
N TYR A 23 -1.24 -14.08 6.21
CA TYR A 23 -2.42 -13.54 5.53
C TYR A 23 -2.46 -13.87 4.04
N ARG A 24 -1.30 -13.88 3.39
CA ARG A 24 -1.18 -13.95 1.92
C ARG A 24 -0.16 -15.00 1.46
N SER A 25 0.50 -15.68 2.40
CA SER A 25 1.66 -16.57 2.15
C SER A 25 2.80 -15.85 1.40
N GLU A 26 2.96 -14.55 1.61
CA GLU A 26 3.90 -13.69 0.90
C GLU A 26 4.99 -13.17 1.83
N ALA A 27 6.24 -13.17 1.34
CA ALA A 27 7.37 -12.51 1.97
C ALA A 27 8.08 -11.57 0.98
N TYR A 28 8.70 -10.51 1.52
CA TYR A 28 9.38 -9.52 0.71
C TYR A 28 10.80 -9.31 1.22
N ILE A 29 11.77 -9.29 0.29
CA ILE A 29 13.21 -9.13 0.53
C ILE A 29 13.65 -7.81 -0.10
N ILE A 30 14.35 -6.96 0.67
CA ILE A 30 15.02 -5.78 0.14
C ILE A 30 16.52 -5.98 0.37
N LEU A 31 17.28 -6.23 -0.68
CA LEU A 31 18.73 -6.31 -0.62
C LEU A 31 19.29 -4.90 -0.36
N ARG A 32 20.11 -4.76 0.69
CA ARG A 32 20.62 -3.46 1.15
C ARG A 32 22.09 -3.25 0.78
N ASP A 33 22.93 -4.18 1.19
CA ASP A 33 24.39 -4.14 0.96
C ASP A 33 24.90 -5.57 0.85
N THR A 34 25.65 -5.87 -0.23
CA THR A 34 26.16 -7.20 -0.49
C THR A 34 27.29 -7.21 -1.50
N GLN A 35 28.25 -8.09 -1.28
CA GLN A 35 29.28 -8.44 -2.25
C GLN A 35 29.00 -9.78 -2.95
N SER A 36 27.99 -10.53 -2.46
CA SER A 36 27.57 -11.83 -2.99
C SER A 36 26.05 -11.87 -3.15
N PRO A 37 25.47 -11.06 -4.09
CA PRO A 37 24.04 -10.83 -4.15
C PRO A 37 23.21 -12.10 -4.44
N GLU A 38 23.73 -13.03 -5.26
CA GLU A 38 23.04 -14.31 -5.54
C GLU A 38 22.99 -15.20 -4.29
N ALA A 39 24.10 -15.24 -3.52
CA ALA A 39 24.16 -16.04 -2.30
C ALA A 39 23.22 -15.45 -1.23
N LEU A 40 23.27 -14.12 -1.02
CA LEU A 40 22.38 -13.46 -0.07
C LEU A 40 20.90 -13.63 -0.46
N LEU A 41 20.55 -13.46 -1.74
CA LEU A 41 19.18 -13.63 -2.21
C LEU A 41 18.67 -15.05 -1.95
N ARG A 42 19.51 -16.08 -2.20
CA ARG A 42 19.16 -17.48 -1.94
C ARG A 42 18.94 -17.73 -0.45
N GLU A 43 19.84 -17.31 0.42
CA GLU A 43 19.72 -17.45 1.88
C GLU A 43 18.44 -16.79 2.40
N CYS A 44 18.16 -15.54 1.99
CA CYS A 44 16.95 -14.83 2.35
C CYS A 44 15.68 -15.55 1.86
N THR A 45 15.72 -16.08 0.64
CA THR A 45 14.60 -16.83 0.04
C THR A 45 14.32 -18.10 0.81
N ASP A 46 15.36 -18.88 1.12
CA ASP A 46 15.24 -20.14 1.88
C ASP A 46 14.71 -19.86 3.29
N PHE A 47 15.18 -18.80 3.94
CA PHE A 47 14.66 -18.36 5.23
C PHE A 47 13.17 -17.95 5.16
N CYS A 48 12.77 -17.16 4.16
CA CYS A 48 11.37 -16.77 3.98
C CYS A 48 10.47 -18.00 3.78
N ARG A 49 10.93 -19.00 3.01
CA ARG A 49 10.21 -20.26 2.79
C ARG A 49 10.14 -21.10 4.07
N ALA A 50 11.22 -21.19 4.83
CA ALA A 50 11.22 -21.85 6.14
C ALA A 50 10.23 -21.21 7.12
N CYS A 51 9.99 -19.89 7.00
CA CYS A 51 8.96 -19.17 7.74
C CYS A 51 7.53 -19.38 7.20
N GLY A 52 7.34 -20.16 6.11
CA GLY A 52 6.02 -20.48 5.55
C GLY A 52 5.59 -19.64 4.34
N ALA A 53 6.48 -18.84 3.75
CA ALA A 53 6.15 -18.11 2.54
C ALA A 53 6.07 -19.03 1.32
N GLU A 54 4.95 -18.99 0.60
CA GLU A 54 4.77 -19.67 -0.69
C GLU A 54 5.25 -18.78 -1.86
N LYS A 55 5.12 -17.46 -1.69
CA LYS A 55 5.54 -16.47 -2.66
C LYS A 55 6.57 -15.55 -2.03
N VAL A 56 7.69 -15.38 -2.72
CA VAL A 56 8.77 -14.50 -2.29
C VAL A 56 9.01 -13.46 -3.38
N TYR A 57 9.08 -12.22 -2.96
CA TYR A 57 9.36 -11.08 -3.84
C TYR A 57 10.62 -10.37 -3.37
N ALA A 58 11.45 -9.89 -4.31
CA ALA A 58 12.67 -9.18 -3.97
C ALA A 58 12.84 -7.87 -4.74
N SER A 59 13.58 -6.95 -4.15
CA SER A 59 13.90 -5.62 -4.65
C SER A 59 15.27 -5.15 -4.14
N GLY A 60 15.75 -4.01 -4.64
CA GLY A 60 16.89 -3.28 -4.06
C GLY A 60 18.26 -3.58 -4.67
N HIS A 61 18.39 -4.53 -5.59
CA HIS A 61 19.65 -4.85 -6.26
C HIS A 61 19.41 -5.37 -7.69
N PRO A 62 20.29 -5.07 -8.68
CA PRO A 62 20.12 -5.52 -10.07
C PRO A 62 20.03 -7.05 -10.26
N VAL A 63 20.58 -7.85 -9.34
CA VAL A 63 20.49 -9.32 -9.41
C VAL A 63 19.06 -9.85 -9.51
N VAL A 64 18.10 -9.11 -8.98
CA VAL A 64 16.67 -9.53 -9.02
C VAL A 64 16.01 -9.25 -10.37
N GLU A 65 16.60 -8.42 -11.23
CA GLU A 65 16.03 -8.07 -12.54
C GLU A 65 15.99 -9.26 -13.52
N GLY A 66 16.75 -10.32 -13.24
CA GLY A 66 16.68 -11.58 -13.99
C GLY A 66 15.43 -12.43 -13.70
N TYR A 67 14.62 -12.04 -12.72
CA TYR A 67 13.40 -12.75 -12.34
C TYR A 67 12.15 -12.09 -12.93
N PRO A 68 11.00 -12.80 -12.98
CA PRO A 68 9.74 -12.23 -13.47
C PRO A 68 9.34 -10.97 -12.71
N PHE A 69 9.07 -9.90 -13.45
CA PHE A 69 8.56 -8.65 -12.90
C PHE A 69 7.22 -8.88 -12.20
N HIS A 70 7.05 -8.32 -11.02
CA HIS A 70 5.82 -8.41 -10.24
C HIS A 70 5.04 -7.10 -10.23
N THR A 71 5.64 -6.03 -9.74
CA THR A 71 5.05 -4.68 -9.69
C THR A 71 6.11 -3.63 -9.39
N ALA A 72 5.83 -2.39 -9.74
CA ALA A 72 6.55 -1.23 -9.23
C ALA A 72 5.65 -0.41 -8.30
N MET A 73 6.21 0.18 -7.25
CA MET A 73 5.51 1.16 -6.43
C MET A 73 5.80 2.55 -6.99
N LEU A 74 4.75 3.24 -7.38
CA LEU A 74 4.80 4.58 -7.98
C LEU A 74 4.34 5.61 -6.95
N GLU A 75 5.06 6.72 -6.85
CA GLU A 75 4.59 7.91 -6.15
C GLU A 75 3.85 8.80 -7.15
N MET A 76 2.62 9.16 -6.81
CA MET A 76 1.85 10.16 -7.53
C MET A 76 1.66 11.40 -6.67
N ARG A 77 1.69 12.59 -7.29
CA ARG A 77 1.44 13.87 -6.63
C ARG A 77 0.52 14.73 -7.46
N GLY A 78 -0.24 15.61 -6.81
CA GLY A 78 -1.09 16.57 -7.50
C GLY A 78 -1.88 17.45 -6.55
N ILE A 79 -2.43 18.53 -7.08
CA ILE A 79 -3.48 19.32 -6.42
C ILE A 79 -4.81 18.83 -7.00
N PRO A 80 -5.62 18.08 -6.22
CA PRO A 80 -6.83 17.49 -6.77
C PRO A 80 -7.83 18.53 -7.25
N ASN A 81 -8.30 18.42 -8.48
CA ASN A 81 -9.44 19.18 -8.98
C ASN A 81 -10.74 18.58 -8.43
N ILE A 82 -11.19 19.12 -7.30
CA ILE A 82 -12.34 18.61 -6.57
C ILE A 82 -13.62 19.20 -7.17
N GLN A 83 -14.59 18.33 -7.46
CA GLN A 83 -15.92 18.72 -7.94
C GLN A 83 -16.93 18.47 -6.82
N GLU A 84 -17.59 19.54 -6.34
CA GLU A 84 -18.55 19.50 -5.21
C GLU A 84 -19.68 18.48 -5.41
N ALA A 85 -20.16 18.29 -6.64
CA ALA A 85 -21.19 17.32 -6.95
C ALA A 85 -20.82 15.86 -6.58
N TRP A 86 -19.53 15.56 -6.37
CA TRP A 86 -19.04 14.23 -6.01
C TRP A 86 -18.71 14.07 -4.52
N ILE A 87 -18.73 15.17 -3.75
CA ILE A 87 -18.44 15.14 -2.31
C ILE A 87 -19.61 14.50 -1.57
N GLN A 88 -19.28 13.58 -0.68
CA GLN A 88 -20.20 12.82 0.15
C GLN A 88 -19.87 13.02 1.63
N ASN A 89 -20.71 12.47 2.53
CA ASN A 89 -20.50 12.61 3.96
C ASN A 89 -19.32 11.79 4.44
N LEU A 90 -18.40 12.43 5.18
CA LEU A 90 -17.27 11.79 5.84
C LEU A 90 -17.58 11.63 7.33
N PHE A 91 -17.41 10.42 7.83
CA PHE A 91 -17.53 10.08 9.25
C PHE A 91 -16.16 9.65 9.77
N PRO A 92 -15.56 10.38 10.72
CA PRO A 92 -14.27 10.00 11.29
C PRO A 92 -14.33 8.63 11.94
N VAL A 93 -13.21 7.90 11.84
CA VAL A 93 -13.04 6.63 12.55
C VAL A 93 -12.84 6.92 14.04
N THR A 94 -13.52 6.15 14.89
CA THR A 94 -13.46 6.23 16.36
C THR A 94 -13.03 4.89 16.94
N GLU A 95 -12.71 4.87 18.23
CA GLU A 95 -12.39 3.62 18.96
C GLU A 95 -13.42 2.52 18.77
N ASN A 96 -14.71 2.88 18.71
CA ASN A 96 -15.80 1.92 18.51
C ASN A 96 -15.93 1.42 17.06
N THR A 97 -15.29 2.06 16.10
CA THR A 97 -15.47 1.77 14.67
C THR A 97 -14.17 1.38 13.96
N VAL A 98 -13.02 1.54 14.59
CA VAL A 98 -11.70 1.29 13.98
C VAL A 98 -11.53 -0.17 13.54
N ALA A 99 -11.99 -1.14 14.33
CA ALA A 99 -11.91 -2.54 13.96
C ALA A 99 -12.69 -2.82 12.66
N ARG A 100 -13.89 -2.22 12.52
CA ARG A 100 -14.69 -2.34 11.30
C ARG A 100 -14.02 -1.68 10.09
N TRP A 101 -13.41 -0.52 10.29
CA TRP A 101 -12.65 0.16 9.23
C TRP A 101 -11.48 -0.70 8.75
N ARG A 102 -10.71 -1.28 9.68
CA ARG A 102 -9.59 -2.19 9.42
C ARG A 102 -10.03 -3.43 8.63
N GLU A 103 -11.17 -4.05 8.99
CA GLU A 103 -11.72 -5.19 8.23
C GLU A 103 -12.02 -4.81 6.77
N ILE A 104 -12.65 -3.65 6.56
CA ILE A 104 -12.99 -3.15 5.22
C ILE A 104 -11.69 -2.88 4.44
N TYR A 105 -10.69 -2.25 5.08
CA TYR A 105 -9.39 -2.02 4.50
C TYR A 105 -8.77 -3.34 4.03
N ASN A 106 -8.63 -4.32 4.93
CA ASN A 106 -7.99 -5.59 4.61
C ASN A 106 -8.69 -6.33 3.47
N LYS A 107 -10.03 -6.30 3.45
CA LYS A 107 -10.82 -6.89 2.36
C LYS A 107 -10.59 -6.17 1.03
N ALA A 108 -10.56 -4.85 1.03
CA ALA A 108 -10.39 -4.05 -0.18
C ALA A 108 -8.98 -4.18 -0.77
N PHE A 109 -7.96 -4.30 0.09
CA PHE A 109 -6.57 -4.37 -0.30
C PHE A 109 -6.01 -5.79 -0.43
N ALA A 110 -6.83 -6.84 -0.19
CA ALA A 110 -6.40 -8.25 -0.24
C ALA A 110 -5.69 -8.65 -1.55
N CYS A 111 -6.14 -8.09 -2.67
CA CYS A 111 -5.58 -8.38 -4.00
C CYS A 111 -4.69 -7.25 -4.55
N VAL A 112 -4.40 -6.21 -3.76
CA VAL A 112 -3.52 -5.13 -4.19
C VAL A 112 -2.07 -5.52 -3.91
N HIS A 113 -1.23 -5.45 -4.93
CA HIS A 113 0.19 -5.80 -4.82
C HIS A 113 0.88 -4.90 -3.80
N ASN A 114 1.72 -5.48 -2.97
CA ASN A 114 2.52 -4.83 -1.93
C ASN A 114 1.71 -4.04 -0.88
N ALA A 115 0.38 -4.17 -0.85
CA ALA A 115 -0.42 -3.57 0.21
C ALA A 115 -0.20 -4.34 1.53
N ALA A 116 0.03 -3.59 2.61
CA ALA A 116 0.23 -4.19 3.93
C ALA A 116 -1.12 -4.52 4.58
N THR A 117 -1.23 -5.70 5.19
CA THR A 117 -2.37 -6.06 6.03
C THR A 117 -2.34 -5.25 7.33
N GLN A 118 -3.47 -4.65 7.71
CA GLN A 118 -3.60 -3.93 8.98
C GLN A 118 -3.97 -4.90 10.11
N GLU A 119 -3.21 -4.87 11.20
CA GLU A 119 -3.44 -5.67 12.40
C GLU A 119 -4.10 -4.84 13.51
N ALA A 120 -4.56 -5.47 14.58
CA ALA A 120 -5.13 -4.75 15.72
C ALA A 120 -4.14 -3.74 16.35
N ARG A 121 -2.85 -4.03 16.34
CA ARG A 121 -1.80 -3.10 16.82
C ARG A 121 -1.70 -1.83 15.96
N ASP A 122 -2.09 -1.88 14.68
CA ASP A 122 -2.04 -0.76 13.75
C ASP A 122 -3.22 0.21 13.96
N GLU A 123 -4.27 -0.20 14.70
CA GLU A 123 -5.44 0.63 15.01
C GLU A 123 -5.07 1.94 15.72
N LYS A 124 -4.03 1.93 16.54
CA LYS A 124 -3.52 3.13 17.20
C LYS A 124 -3.07 4.21 16.21
N GLU A 125 -2.49 3.80 15.08
CA GLU A 125 -2.08 4.74 14.03
C GLU A 125 -3.29 5.29 13.27
N ILE A 126 -4.28 4.44 12.98
CA ILE A 126 -5.53 4.85 12.34
C ILE A 126 -6.28 5.86 13.21
N LEU A 127 -6.30 5.67 14.53
CA LEU A 127 -6.96 6.52 15.51
C LEU A 127 -6.25 7.87 15.74
N LYS A 128 -5.02 8.05 15.27
CA LYS A 128 -4.37 9.38 15.29
C LYS A 128 -5.10 10.41 14.41
N GLY A 129 -6.02 9.96 13.57
CA GLY A 129 -6.90 10.78 12.77
C GLY A 129 -6.68 10.64 11.27
N GLY A 130 -7.56 11.32 10.52
CA GLY A 130 -7.54 11.32 9.05
C GLY A 130 -8.15 10.08 8.39
N ALA A 131 -8.59 9.10 9.15
CA ALA A 131 -9.33 7.94 8.64
C ALA A 131 -10.85 8.18 8.70
N TYR A 132 -11.53 7.85 7.60
CA TYR A 132 -12.95 8.12 7.41
C TYR A 132 -13.69 6.94 6.81
N PHE A 133 -14.98 6.82 7.18
CA PHE A 133 -16.00 6.18 6.37
C PHE A 133 -16.67 7.22 5.48
N ILE A 134 -16.96 6.88 4.24
CA ILE A 134 -17.57 7.78 3.26
C ILE A 134 -18.93 7.21 2.88
N HIS A 135 -19.99 7.98 3.18
CA HIS A 135 -21.38 7.56 3.06
C HIS A 135 -22.18 8.50 2.16
N HIS A 136 -23.15 7.92 1.45
CA HIS A 136 -24.18 8.65 0.75
C HIS A 136 -25.56 8.11 1.12
N ARG A 137 -26.45 8.97 1.67
CA ARG A 137 -27.83 8.62 2.05
C ARG A 137 -27.91 7.34 2.91
N GLY A 138 -27.01 7.21 3.90
CA GLY A 138 -26.97 6.06 4.80
C GLY A 138 -26.25 4.82 4.25
N GLU A 139 -25.82 4.83 3.00
CA GLU A 139 -25.08 3.73 2.37
C GLU A 139 -23.57 3.99 2.41
N LEU A 140 -22.78 2.99 2.83
CA LEU A 140 -21.32 3.05 2.83
C LEU A 140 -20.81 2.93 1.39
N LEU A 141 -20.15 3.98 0.89
CA LEU A 141 -19.52 4.00 -0.41
C LEU A 141 -18.08 3.50 -0.39
N GLY A 142 -17.36 3.80 0.69
CA GLY A 142 -15.95 3.46 0.80
C GLY A 142 -15.32 3.96 2.08
N ILE A 143 -14.01 3.82 2.13
CA ILE A 143 -13.14 4.30 3.19
C ILE A 143 -12.00 5.12 2.62
N GLY A 144 -11.44 6.01 3.44
CA GLY A 144 -10.25 6.77 3.11
C GLY A 144 -9.40 7.05 4.34
N TRP A 145 -8.12 7.27 4.13
CA TRP A 145 -7.17 7.69 5.16
C TRP A 145 -6.23 8.73 4.57
N LEU A 146 -6.34 9.94 5.04
CA LEU A 146 -5.51 11.07 4.66
C LEU A 146 -4.78 11.56 5.89
N ARG A 147 -3.47 11.53 5.88
CA ARG A 147 -2.61 12.00 6.96
C ARG A 147 -1.66 13.06 6.43
N GLU A 148 -1.76 14.27 6.99
CA GLU A 148 -1.03 15.44 6.48
C GLU A 148 -1.32 15.65 4.99
N ASP A 149 -0.34 15.46 4.11
CA ASP A 149 -0.44 15.58 2.67
C ASP A 149 -0.53 14.22 1.94
N THR A 150 -0.62 13.11 2.70
CA THR A 150 -0.51 11.75 2.15
C THR A 150 -1.82 10.99 2.22
N ILE A 151 -2.30 10.53 1.07
CA ILE A 151 -3.38 9.54 1.01
C ILE A 151 -2.76 8.17 1.30
N GLU A 152 -2.92 7.70 2.55
CA GLU A 152 -2.43 6.41 3.03
C GLU A 152 -3.29 5.24 2.53
N ALA A 153 -4.59 5.48 2.38
CA ALA A 153 -5.52 4.49 1.84
C ALA A 153 -6.76 5.15 1.23
N ILE A 154 -7.26 4.53 0.19
CA ILE A 154 -8.56 4.86 -0.39
C ILE A 154 -9.15 3.61 -1.05
N ALA A 155 -10.38 3.27 -0.69
CA ALA A 155 -11.06 2.12 -1.26
C ALA A 155 -12.57 2.35 -1.38
N ALA A 156 -13.11 2.09 -2.56
CA ALA A 156 -14.55 2.03 -2.78
C ALA A 156 -15.03 0.60 -2.47
N VAL A 157 -16.00 0.47 -1.56
CA VAL A 157 -16.67 -0.81 -1.26
C VAL A 157 -17.88 -1.04 -2.13
N LYS A 158 -18.50 0.04 -2.61
CA LYS A 158 -19.59 -0.03 -3.59
C LYS A 158 -19.02 0.08 -5.01
N PRO A 159 -19.36 -0.83 -5.94
CA PRO A 159 -18.94 -0.73 -7.33
C PRO A 159 -19.33 0.62 -7.94
N GLY A 160 -18.38 1.27 -8.64
CA GLY A 160 -18.60 2.57 -9.28
C GLY A 160 -18.42 3.80 -8.38
N ALA A 161 -18.34 3.65 -7.05
CA ALA A 161 -18.23 4.78 -6.12
C ALA A 161 -16.82 5.39 -6.01
N GLY A 162 -15.82 4.86 -6.71
CA GLY A 162 -14.42 5.31 -6.57
C GLY A 162 -14.22 6.81 -6.75
N LYS A 163 -14.95 7.43 -7.69
CA LYS A 163 -14.88 8.88 -7.91
C LYS A 163 -15.41 9.67 -6.72
N GLN A 164 -16.57 9.29 -6.19
CA GLN A 164 -17.17 9.94 -5.00
C GLN A 164 -16.26 9.79 -3.79
N VAL A 165 -15.72 8.59 -3.56
CA VAL A 165 -14.82 8.31 -2.43
C VAL A 165 -13.57 9.17 -2.52
N LEU A 166 -12.94 9.27 -3.71
CA LEU A 166 -11.73 10.06 -3.91
C LEU A 166 -11.99 11.57 -3.75
N HIS A 167 -13.03 12.12 -4.37
CA HIS A 167 -13.38 13.55 -4.23
C HIS A 167 -13.70 13.90 -2.78
N SER A 168 -14.44 13.03 -2.08
CA SER A 168 -14.79 13.26 -0.67
C SER A 168 -13.55 13.26 0.23
N LEU A 169 -12.63 12.31 0.05
CA LEU A 169 -11.41 12.28 0.85
C LEU A 169 -10.54 13.52 0.58
N CYS A 170 -10.34 13.87 -0.68
CA CYS A 170 -9.53 15.03 -1.06
C CYS A 170 -10.15 16.37 -0.62
N SER A 171 -11.48 16.44 -0.41
CA SER A 171 -12.15 17.66 0.07
C SER A 171 -11.81 18.03 1.52
N VAL A 172 -11.14 17.14 2.26
CA VAL A 172 -10.61 17.43 3.62
C VAL A 172 -9.50 18.48 3.56
N CYS A 173 -8.71 18.50 2.48
CA CYS A 173 -7.59 19.41 2.27
C CYS A 173 -7.67 20.08 0.88
N PRO A 174 -8.64 20.99 0.65
CA PRO A 174 -8.83 21.60 -0.66
C PRO A 174 -7.65 22.51 -1.03
N GLY A 175 -7.17 22.38 -2.28
CA GLY A 175 -6.08 23.21 -2.80
C GLY A 175 -4.68 22.86 -2.28
N VAL A 176 -4.55 21.83 -1.44
CA VAL A 176 -3.26 21.36 -0.93
C VAL A 176 -2.68 20.32 -1.88
N PRO A 177 -1.37 20.38 -2.22
CA PRO A 177 -0.71 19.29 -2.93
C PRO A 177 -0.75 18.00 -2.09
N LEU A 178 -1.31 16.96 -2.66
CA LEU A 178 -1.38 15.64 -2.03
C LEU A 178 -0.45 14.67 -2.74
N ARG A 179 -0.03 13.63 -2.01
CA ARG A 179 0.73 12.50 -2.53
C ARG A 179 0.07 11.18 -2.16
N LEU A 180 0.34 10.16 -2.96
CA LEU A 180 -0.05 8.78 -2.70
C LEU A 180 0.97 7.81 -3.31
N GLU A 181 0.93 6.57 -2.84
CA GLU A 181 1.66 5.46 -3.44
C GLU A 181 0.69 4.47 -4.07
N VAL A 182 1.03 3.96 -5.24
CA VAL A 182 0.20 3.00 -5.98
C VAL A 182 1.05 1.96 -6.69
N ALA A 183 0.58 0.70 -6.69
CA ALA A 183 1.20 -0.35 -7.49
C ALA A 183 0.96 -0.09 -8.99
N SER A 184 2.00 -0.24 -9.81
CA SER A 184 1.95 0.00 -11.27
C SER A 184 0.86 -0.82 -11.97
N GLU A 185 0.56 -2.00 -11.45
CA GLU A 185 -0.48 -2.90 -11.96
C GLU A 185 -1.91 -2.44 -11.63
N ASN A 186 -2.07 -1.46 -10.74
CA ASN A 186 -3.39 -0.93 -10.39
C ASN A 186 -3.83 0.18 -11.37
N HIS A 187 -3.89 -0.17 -12.66
CA HIS A 187 -4.23 0.77 -13.74
C HIS A 187 -5.54 1.51 -13.52
N ARG A 188 -6.53 0.84 -12.87
CA ARG A 188 -7.82 1.47 -12.57
C ARG A 188 -7.70 2.61 -11.56
N ALA A 189 -6.89 2.44 -10.52
CA ALA A 189 -6.64 3.48 -9.53
C ALA A 189 -5.82 4.62 -10.14
N ILE A 190 -4.75 4.30 -10.88
CA ILE A 190 -3.90 5.28 -11.57
C ILE A 190 -4.76 6.16 -12.47
N ALA A 191 -5.57 5.57 -13.34
CA ALA A 191 -6.45 6.32 -14.25
C ALA A 191 -7.49 7.20 -13.51
N LEU A 192 -7.91 6.78 -12.29
CA LEU A 192 -8.79 7.59 -11.46
C LEU A 192 -8.06 8.79 -10.86
N TYR A 193 -6.83 8.60 -10.37
CA TYR A 193 -6.00 9.66 -9.81
C TYR A 193 -5.59 10.69 -10.87
N GLU A 194 -5.20 10.24 -12.06
CA GLU A 194 -4.87 11.14 -13.18
C GLU A 194 -6.04 12.06 -13.58
N LYS A 195 -7.27 11.54 -13.59
CA LYS A 195 -8.48 12.31 -13.91
C LYS A 195 -8.76 13.48 -12.99
N ILE A 196 -8.23 13.47 -11.78
CA ILE A 196 -8.41 14.56 -10.82
C ILE A 196 -7.14 15.39 -10.60
N GLY A 197 -6.07 15.12 -11.39
CA GLY A 197 -4.89 15.97 -11.43
C GLY A 197 -3.65 15.43 -10.74
N PHE A 198 -3.62 14.14 -10.34
CA PHE A 198 -2.36 13.52 -9.92
C PHE A 198 -1.53 13.12 -11.14
N VAL A 199 -0.21 13.17 -10.97
CA VAL A 199 0.77 12.69 -11.97
C VAL A 199 1.78 11.79 -11.28
N THR A 200 2.25 10.77 -11.98
CA THR A 200 3.37 9.95 -11.50
C THR A 200 4.64 10.78 -11.50
N VAL A 201 5.30 10.90 -10.36
CA VAL A 201 6.53 11.70 -10.21
C VAL A 201 7.78 10.86 -10.12
N LYS A 202 7.68 9.63 -9.57
CA LYS A 202 8.80 8.68 -9.55
C LYS A 202 8.36 7.26 -9.28
N GLU A 203 9.22 6.32 -9.61
CA GLU A 203 9.17 4.94 -9.13
C GLU A 203 9.96 4.85 -7.81
N LEU A 204 9.31 4.33 -6.77
CA LEU A 204 9.89 4.18 -5.43
C LEU A 204 10.67 2.88 -5.27
N SER A 205 10.13 1.81 -5.83
CA SER A 205 10.72 0.48 -5.78
C SER A 205 10.16 -0.40 -6.89
N ARG A 206 10.94 -1.38 -7.31
CA ARG A 206 10.57 -2.37 -8.30
C ARG A 206 10.75 -3.75 -7.72
N TRP A 207 9.75 -4.61 -7.89
CA TRP A 207 9.67 -5.92 -7.25
C TRP A 207 9.59 -7.03 -8.28
N TYR A 208 10.30 -8.10 -7.99
CA TYR A 208 10.41 -9.28 -8.83
C TYR A 208 10.05 -10.53 -8.04
N ARG A 209 9.37 -11.47 -8.69
CA ARG A 209 8.98 -12.72 -8.06
C ARG A 209 10.13 -13.72 -8.13
N ILE A 210 10.59 -14.16 -6.96
CA ILE A 210 11.65 -15.16 -6.86
C ILE A 210 11.04 -16.55 -7.01
N GLU A 211 11.30 -17.16 -8.15
CA GLU A 211 10.87 -18.54 -8.46
C GLU A 211 11.84 -19.55 -7.86
N LYS A 212 11.39 -20.84 -7.77
CA LYS A 212 12.21 -21.92 -7.20
C LYS A 212 13.31 -22.33 -8.17
#